data_2311bd23fa100a3468b754d5b7d7adc9
#
_entry.id   2311bd23fa100a3468b754d5b7d7adc9
#
_cell.length_a   1.000
_cell.length_b   1.000
_cell.length_c   1.000
_cell.angle_alpha   90.00
_cell.angle_beta   90.00
_cell.angle_gamma   90.00
#
_symmetry.space_group_name_H-M   'P 1'
#
loop_
_entity.id
_entity.type
_entity.pdbx_description
1 polymer ?
#
loop_
_entity_poly.entity_id
_entity_poly.type
_entity_poly.pdbx_seq_one_letter_code
_entity_poly.pdbx_strand_id
1 'polypeptide(L)'
;MSEYEIIDHEHDVVVVGAGGAGLRATLGMVSGGLKTACITKVFPTRSHTVAAQGGIGAALNNMGENDSWQFHMYDTIKGSDWLGDQDAIEYMCKEAIPSVTELENFGVPFSRTDDGEVYQRPFGGHTLDYGKKMARRACAAADRTGHAILHTLYQQCLKHQAEFFVEYIALDLLMDDNGSCVGVLALCMEDGKIHRFRGHQTVLATGGYGRVYFSCTSAHTCTGDGNAMVLRAGLPLQDMEFVQFHPTGVYGAGVLITEGSRGEGGYLTNSEGERFMERYAPTAKDLASRDVVSRSMTIEINEGRGVGPNKDHIFMHLEHIDPATLHMRLPGISETAKIFCGVDVTKEPIPVLPTVHYNMGGIPTNYHGEVVTRKGNDQNAVVSGLMAIGEAACVSVHGANRLGTNSLLDIVVFGRAAAQRALKTVQKGSSHAPLSKSVTDKILARLDKMRYAKGDVSVGEIRNSMQNAMQKHAAVFRSNSSMSEGVKKVDTIASSLDGVGIKDRSMIFNTDLVEALELENLMQQAIVTIKSAEQRKESRGAHSHEDFPERDDKEWMKHTIMWLNNKMQTKVDYRDVHLNTLTNEVASVPPAARVY
;
A
#
# COMPACT_ATOMS: atom_id res chain seq x y z
N MET A 1 9.05 2.15 35.86
CA MET A 1 8.17 1.52 34.86
C MET A 1 6.88 1.13 35.57
N SER A 2 5.75 1.38 34.93
CA SER A 2 4.47 0.88 35.42
C SER A 2 4.49 -0.67 35.42
N GLU A 3 3.83 -1.27 36.39
CA GLU A 3 3.70 -2.72 36.42
C GLU A 3 2.55 -3.10 35.49
N TYR A 4 2.87 -3.78 34.38
CA TYR A 4 1.89 -4.25 33.40
C TYR A 4 1.64 -5.76 33.60
N GLU A 5 0.38 -6.17 33.61
CA GLU A 5 0.04 -7.57 33.47
C GLU A 5 0.33 -8.01 32.02
N ILE A 6 1.15 -9.04 31.85
CA ILE A 6 1.51 -9.58 30.53
C ILE A 6 0.88 -10.95 30.37
N ILE A 7 0.09 -11.10 29.31
CA ILE A 7 -0.54 -12.37 28.93
C ILE A 7 0.25 -12.98 27.77
N ASP A 8 0.77 -14.19 27.99
CA ASP A 8 1.57 -14.91 26.99
C ASP A 8 0.71 -15.79 26.09
N HIS A 9 1.00 -15.73 24.78
CA HIS A 9 0.42 -16.58 23.74
C HIS A 9 1.55 -17.24 22.93
N GLU A 10 1.37 -18.53 22.64
CA GLU A 10 2.32 -19.31 21.82
C GLU A 10 1.61 -19.87 20.59
N HIS A 11 2.14 -19.53 19.42
CA HIS A 11 1.64 -19.94 18.11
C HIS A 11 2.80 -20.35 17.20
N ASP A 12 2.51 -21.09 16.14
CA ASP A 12 3.49 -21.36 15.09
C ASP A 12 3.76 -20.07 14.29
N VAL A 13 2.71 -19.30 13.98
CA VAL A 13 2.78 -18.05 13.22
C VAL A 13 1.92 -16.97 13.88
N VAL A 14 2.43 -15.74 13.84
CA VAL A 14 1.70 -14.53 14.24
C VAL A 14 1.55 -13.62 13.03
N VAL A 15 0.32 -13.32 12.63
CA VAL A 15 -0.01 -12.38 11.55
C VAL A 15 -0.50 -11.07 12.16
N VAL A 16 0.12 -9.95 11.79
CA VAL A 16 -0.25 -8.61 12.27
C VAL A 16 -0.93 -7.84 11.15
N GLY A 17 -2.23 -7.65 11.29
CA GLY A 17 -3.12 -7.02 10.30
C GLY A 17 -4.05 -8.05 9.64
N ALA A 18 -5.37 -7.78 9.72
CA ALA A 18 -6.43 -8.61 9.14
C ALA A 18 -7.07 -7.94 7.91
N GLY A 19 -6.27 -7.24 7.10
CA GLY A 19 -6.64 -6.83 5.75
C GLY A 19 -6.59 -7.98 4.75
N GLY A 20 -6.81 -7.71 3.47
CA GLY A 20 -6.82 -8.76 2.44
C GLY A 20 -5.57 -9.62 2.43
N ALA A 21 -4.37 -9.02 2.58
CA ALA A 21 -3.10 -9.75 2.64
C ALA A 21 -3.02 -10.67 3.89
N GLY A 22 -3.29 -10.11 5.07
CA GLY A 22 -3.24 -10.86 6.32
C GLY A 22 -4.28 -11.97 6.39
N LEU A 23 -5.51 -11.73 5.94
CA LEU A 23 -6.55 -12.78 5.86
C LEU A 23 -6.15 -13.90 4.87
N ARG A 24 -5.58 -13.53 3.69
CA ARG A 24 -5.13 -14.55 2.72
C ARG A 24 -4.00 -15.42 3.28
N ALA A 25 -3.04 -14.80 3.98
CA ALA A 25 -1.96 -15.52 4.65
C ALA A 25 -2.49 -16.41 5.80
N THR A 26 -3.32 -15.83 6.68
CA THR A 26 -3.95 -16.57 7.80
C THR A 26 -4.72 -17.77 7.29
N LEU A 27 -5.56 -17.61 6.28
CA LEU A 27 -6.32 -18.69 5.66
C LEU A 27 -5.41 -19.82 5.19
N GLY A 28 -4.33 -19.49 4.45
CA GLY A 28 -3.39 -20.50 3.95
C GLY A 28 -2.68 -21.26 5.07
N MET A 29 -2.29 -20.57 6.14
CA MET A 29 -1.60 -21.15 7.29
C MET A 29 -2.50 -22.06 8.12
N VAL A 30 -3.70 -21.61 8.48
CA VAL A 30 -4.65 -22.42 9.27
C VAL A 30 -5.17 -23.62 8.47
N SER A 31 -5.43 -23.47 7.16
CA SER A 31 -5.81 -24.59 6.28
C SER A 31 -4.69 -25.63 6.16
N GLY A 32 -3.43 -25.21 6.23
CA GLY A 32 -2.26 -26.10 6.27
C GLY A 32 -1.95 -26.66 7.66
N GLY A 33 -2.73 -26.27 8.69
CA GLY A 33 -2.67 -26.82 10.04
C GLY A 33 -1.65 -26.16 10.97
N LEU A 34 -1.10 -24.97 10.64
CA LEU A 34 -0.29 -24.17 11.55
C LEU A 34 -1.18 -23.43 12.56
N LYS A 35 -0.82 -23.47 13.85
CA LYS A 35 -1.46 -22.67 14.89
C LYS A 35 -1.12 -21.20 14.66
N THR A 36 -2.10 -20.42 14.21
CA THR A 36 -1.89 -19.05 13.74
C THR A 36 -2.74 -18.04 14.52
N ALA A 37 -2.10 -17.01 15.10
CA ALA A 37 -2.79 -15.84 15.66
C ALA A 37 -2.88 -14.74 14.59
N CYS A 38 -4.06 -14.18 14.38
CA CYS A 38 -4.26 -12.99 13.56
C CYS A 38 -4.64 -11.80 14.45
N ILE A 39 -3.72 -10.84 14.58
CA ILE A 39 -3.87 -9.65 15.43
C ILE A 39 -4.31 -8.48 14.57
N THR A 40 -5.31 -7.72 14.98
CA THR A 40 -5.80 -6.58 14.21
C THR A 40 -6.28 -5.44 15.11
N LYS A 41 -5.90 -4.19 14.77
CA LYS A 41 -6.32 -3.02 15.53
C LYS A 41 -7.77 -2.59 15.27
N VAL A 42 -8.37 -3.06 14.19
CA VAL A 42 -9.77 -2.84 13.86
C VAL A 42 -10.41 -4.17 13.48
N PHE A 43 -11.74 -4.23 13.51
CA PHE A 43 -12.45 -5.42 13.02
C PHE A 43 -12.05 -5.72 11.57
N PRO A 44 -11.81 -6.99 11.18
CA PRO A 44 -11.21 -7.34 9.87
C PRO A 44 -11.91 -6.69 8.67
N THR A 45 -13.24 -6.65 8.65
CA THR A 45 -14.03 -6.06 7.55
C THR A 45 -13.99 -4.53 7.51
N ARG A 46 -13.31 -3.88 8.45
CA ARG A 46 -13.04 -2.43 8.47
C ARG A 46 -11.67 -2.06 7.89
N SER A 47 -10.89 -3.04 7.44
CA SER A 47 -9.58 -2.76 6.84
C SER A 47 -9.72 -1.97 5.53
N HIS A 48 -8.65 -1.26 5.15
CA HIS A 48 -8.65 -0.43 3.94
C HIS A 48 -8.95 -1.22 2.64
N THR A 49 -8.68 -2.52 2.61
CA THR A 49 -9.03 -3.40 1.47
C THR A 49 -10.51 -3.28 1.07
N VAL A 50 -11.42 -3.01 2.02
CA VAL A 50 -12.86 -2.83 1.75
C VAL A 50 -13.14 -1.71 0.76
N ALA A 51 -12.28 -0.68 0.70
CA ALA A 51 -12.44 0.49 -0.15
C ALA A 51 -11.89 0.31 -1.58
N ALA A 52 -11.27 -0.82 -1.91
CA ALA A 52 -10.77 -1.08 -3.26
C ALA A 52 -11.91 -1.39 -4.23
N GLN A 53 -11.99 -0.59 -5.30
CA GLN A 53 -13.14 -0.54 -6.20
C GLN A 53 -12.87 -1.20 -7.55
N GLY A 54 -11.64 -1.05 -8.09
CA GLY A 54 -11.32 -1.23 -9.51
C GLY A 54 -11.40 -2.66 -10.04
N GLY A 55 -10.84 -3.61 -9.33
CA GLY A 55 -10.69 -5.00 -9.75
C GLY A 55 -9.33 -5.59 -9.39
N ILE A 56 -9.17 -6.89 -9.62
CA ILE A 56 -7.93 -7.66 -9.49
C ILE A 56 -7.44 -8.10 -10.88
N GLY A 57 -6.15 -7.89 -11.17
CA GLY A 57 -5.56 -8.19 -12.48
C GLY A 57 -5.23 -9.67 -12.64
N ALA A 58 -5.78 -10.32 -13.68
CA ALA A 58 -5.37 -11.66 -14.09
C ALA A 58 -5.67 -11.88 -15.57
N ALA A 59 -4.75 -12.46 -16.32
CA ALA A 59 -4.90 -12.73 -17.76
C ALA A 59 -5.73 -14.00 -17.98
N LEU A 60 -7.03 -13.97 -17.60
CA LEU A 60 -7.95 -15.12 -17.75
C LEU A 60 -8.35 -15.37 -19.19
N ASN A 61 -8.25 -14.36 -20.05
CA ASN A 61 -8.67 -14.37 -21.45
C ASN A 61 -10.18 -14.59 -21.67
N ASN A 62 -11.03 -14.34 -20.69
CA ASN A 62 -12.49 -14.54 -20.78
C ASN A 62 -13.17 -13.60 -21.78
N MET A 63 -12.49 -12.52 -22.20
CA MET A 63 -13.00 -11.56 -23.19
C MET A 63 -12.57 -11.89 -24.62
N GLY A 64 -11.94 -13.06 -24.87
CA GLY A 64 -11.55 -13.55 -26.19
C GLY A 64 -10.47 -12.74 -26.90
N GLU A 65 -9.56 -12.11 -26.16
CA GLU A 65 -8.54 -11.18 -26.68
C GLU A 65 -7.15 -11.81 -26.86
N ASN A 66 -6.98 -13.08 -26.53
CA ASN A 66 -5.69 -13.80 -26.47
C ASN A 66 -4.70 -13.16 -25.49
N ASP A 67 -5.18 -12.72 -24.33
CA ASP A 67 -4.35 -12.19 -23.26
C ASP A 67 -3.50 -13.29 -22.61
N SER A 68 -2.35 -12.90 -22.04
CA SER A 68 -1.43 -13.83 -21.38
C SER A 68 -0.73 -13.19 -20.18
N TRP A 69 -0.23 -14.02 -19.26
CA TRP A 69 0.54 -13.53 -18.10
C TRP A 69 1.85 -12.83 -18.53
N GLN A 70 2.41 -13.17 -19.70
CA GLN A 70 3.61 -12.50 -20.23
C GLN A 70 3.30 -11.04 -20.62
N PHE A 71 2.14 -10.77 -21.19
CA PHE A 71 1.70 -9.39 -21.47
C PHE A 71 1.44 -8.63 -20.17
N HIS A 72 0.84 -9.30 -19.16
CA HIS A 72 0.67 -8.73 -17.83
C HIS A 72 2.01 -8.40 -17.17
N MET A 73 3.01 -9.28 -17.26
CA MET A 73 4.37 -9.05 -16.78
C MET A 73 5.01 -7.84 -17.47
N TYR A 74 4.91 -7.76 -18.79
CA TYR A 74 5.43 -6.62 -19.56
C TYR A 74 4.79 -5.30 -19.12
N ASP A 75 3.46 -5.25 -19.00
CA ASP A 75 2.75 -4.06 -18.57
C ASP A 75 3.13 -3.64 -17.13
N THR A 76 3.36 -4.62 -16.26
CA THR A 76 3.80 -4.38 -14.88
C THR A 76 5.21 -3.79 -14.83
N ILE A 77 6.15 -4.34 -15.62
CA ILE A 77 7.53 -3.84 -15.73
C ILE A 77 7.52 -2.41 -16.31
N LYS A 78 6.79 -2.19 -17.42
CA LYS A 78 6.64 -0.86 -18.03
C LYS A 78 5.97 0.12 -17.06
N GLY A 79 4.90 -0.32 -16.38
CA GLY A 79 4.17 0.47 -15.40
C GLY A 79 5.05 0.88 -14.21
N SER A 80 5.92 -0.03 -13.73
CA SER A 80 6.88 0.20 -12.65
C SER A 80 8.04 1.13 -13.02
N ASP A 81 8.08 1.59 -14.26
CA ASP A 81 9.19 2.35 -14.85
C ASP A 81 10.56 1.65 -14.72
N TRP A 82 10.54 0.31 -14.92
CA TRP A 82 11.67 -0.62 -14.82
C TRP A 82 12.39 -0.68 -13.47
N LEU A 83 11.81 -0.11 -12.43
CA LEU A 83 12.35 -0.23 -11.06
C LEU A 83 11.78 -1.46 -10.32
N GLY A 84 10.84 -2.19 -10.90
CA GLY A 84 10.34 -3.43 -10.33
C GLY A 84 11.30 -4.61 -10.57
N ASP A 85 11.44 -5.51 -9.58
CA ASP A 85 12.22 -6.73 -9.67
C ASP A 85 11.50 -7.73 -10.60
N GLN A 86 12.13 -8.08 -11.73
CA GLN A 86 11.47 -8.87 -12.79
C GLN A 86 11.19 -10.32 -12.40
N ASP A 87 11.99 -10.91 -11.50
CA ASP A 87 11.72 -12.22 -10.90
C ASP A 87 10.45 -12.23 -10.03
N ALA A 88 10.27 -11.22 -9.20
CA ALA A 88 9.07 -11.07 -8.38
C ALA A 88 7.82 -10.73 -9.21
N ILE A 89 7.98 -9.91 -10.26
CA ILE A 89 6.89 -9.58 -11.19
C ILE A 89 6.47 -10.83 -11.99
N GLU A 90 7.41 -11.63 -12.49
CA GLU A 90 7.10 -12.90 -13.14
C GLU A 90 6.30 -13.80 -12.22
N TYR A 91 6.76 -13.98 -10.96
CA TYR A 91 6.04 -14.77 -9.96
C TYR A 91 4.61 -14.27 -9.77
N MET A 92 4.42 -12.97 -9.56
CA MET A 92 3.09 -12.39 -9.34
C MET A 92 2.16 -12.61 -10.53
N CYS A 93 2.63 -12.37 -11.76
CA CYS A 93 1.79 -12.46 -12.95
C CYS A 93 1.44 -13.91 -13.33
N LYS A 94 2.34 -14.86 -13.08
CA LYS A 94 2.05 -16.30 -13.25
C LYS A 94 1.04 -16.80 -12.21
N GLU A 95 1.19 -16.40 -10.95
CA GLU A 95 0.32 -16.79 -9.85
C GLU A 95 -1.03 -16.02 -9.83
N ALA A 96 -1.21 -15.03 -10.71
CA ALA A 96 -2.45 -14.25 -10.81
C ALA A 96 -3.66 -15.13 -11.18
N ILE A 97 -3.51 -15.95 -12.21
CA ILE A 97 -4.60 -16.82 -12.71
C ILE A 97 -5.07 -17.81 -11.64
N PRO A 98 -4.18 -18.65 -11.05
CA PRO A 98 -4.62 -19.56 -9.99
C PRO A 98 -5.15 -18.82 -8.76
N SER A 99 -4.63 -17.65 -8.43
CA SER A 99 -5.09 -16.87 -7.27
C SER A 99 -6.52 -16.34 -7.46
N VAL A 100 -6.86 -15.84 -8.65
CA VAL A 100 -8.23 -15.37 -8.95
C VAL A 100 -9.21 -16.55 -9.02
N THR A 101 -8.79 -17.68 -9.60
CA THR A 101 -9.60 -18.91 -9.62
C THR A 101 -9.85 -19.44 -8.19
N GLU A 102 -8.86 -19.38 -7.30
CA GLU A 102 -9.05 -19.70 -5.88
C GLU A 102 -10.08 -18.78 -5.21
N LEU A 103 -10.00 -17.46 -5.46
CA LEU A 103 -10.98 -16.50 -4.91
C LEU A 103 -12.40 -16.79 -5.39
N GLU A 104 -12.56 -17.13 -6.67
CA GLU A 104 -13.85 -17.57 -7.22
C GLU A 104 -14.37 -18.82 -6.51
N ASN A 105 -13.51 -19.83 -6.32
CA ASN A 105 -13.84 -21.06 -5.59
C ASN A 105 -14.17 -20.82 -4.11
N PHE A 106 -13.58 -19.79 -3.50
CA PHE A 106 -13.91 -19.36 -2.13
C PHE A 106 -15.28 -18.66 -2.06
N GLY A 107 -15.83 -18.24 -3.19
CA GLY A 107 -17.15 -17.61 -3.28
C GLY A 107 -17.13 -16.10 -3.52
N VAL A 108 -16.03 -15.52 -4.02
CA VAL A 108 -16.03 -14.11 -4.44
C VAL A 108 -17.02 -13.93 -5.59
N PRO A 109 -18.04 -13.06 -5.44
CA PRO A 109 -19.09 -12.89 -6.43
C PRO A 109 -18.64 -11.96 -7.57
N PHE A 110 -17.68 -12.40 -8.37
CA PHE A 110 -17.28 -11.65 -9.57
C PHE A 110 -18.45 -11.41 -10.51
N SER A 111 -18.49 -10.24 -11.14
CA SER A 111 -19.40 -9.94 -12.23
C SER A 111 -19.19 -10.93 -13.38
N ARG A 112 -20.27 -11.25 -14.11
CA ARG A 112 -20.25 -12.27 -15.16
C ARG A 112 -20.54 -11.68 -16.54
N THR A 113 -20.00 -12.34 -17.56
CA THR A 113 -20.43 -12.19 -18.95
C THR A 113 -21.75 -12.96 -19.17
N ASP A 114 -22.37 -12.78 -20.33
CA ASP A 114 -23.60 -13.51 -20.69
C ASP A 114 -23.37 -15.04 -20.76
N ASP A 115 -22.13 -15.46 -21.06
CA ASP A 115 -21.71 -16.87 -21.11
C ASP A 115 -21.34 -17.43 -19.71
N GLY A 116 -21.44 -16.61 -18.65
CA GLY A 116 -21.17 -17.02 -17.27
C GLY A 116 -19.69 -16.93 -16.85
N GLU A 117 -18.80 -16.46 -17.71
CA GLU A 117 -17.38 -16.25 -17.41
C GLU A 117 -17.17 -15.03 -16.50
N VAL A 118 -16.03 -14.98 -15.79
CA VAL A 118 -15.65 -13.79 -15.00
C VAL A 118 -15.47 -12.60 -15.93
N TYR A 119 -16.25 -11.54 -15.69
CA TYR A 119 -16.15 -10.30 -16.46
C TYR A 119 -14.82 -9.59 -16.18
N GLN A 120 -14.16 -9.18 -17.26
CA GLN A 120 -12.90 -8.41 -17.21
C GLN A 120 -13.10 -7.07 -17.94
N ARG A 121 -12.74 -5.97 -17.25
CA ARG A 121 -12.82 -4.61 -17.83
C ARG A 121 -11.44 -4.11 -18.26
N PRO A 122 -11.38 -3.12 -19.19
CA PRO A 122 -10.15 -2.42 -19.49
C PRO A 122 -9.69 -1.57 -18.29
N PHE A 123 -8.38 -1.37 -18.19
CA PHE A 123 -7.77 -0.58 -17.13
C PHE A 123 -6.52 0.12 -17.67
N GLY A 124 -6.11 1.23 -17.05
CA GLY A 124 -4.97 2.02 -17.50
C GLY A 124 -3.67 1.23 -17.54
N GLY A 125 -3.01 1.25 -18.69
CA GLY A 125 -1.74 0.58 -18.90
C GLY A 125 -1.83 -0.92 -19.18
N HIS A 126 -3.04 -1.52 -19.22
CA HIS A 126 -3.21 -2.92 -19.62
C HIS A 126 -3.18 -3.06 -21.13
N THR A 127 -2.25 -3.87 -21.64
CA THR A 127 -2.04 -4.03 -23.08
C THR A 127 -1.85 -5.48 -23.51
N LEU A 128 -2.16 -5.75 -24.78
CA LEU A 128 -1.84 -6.96 -25.51
C LEU A 128 -0.62 -6.73 -26.39
N ASP A 129 0.00 -7.81 -26.85
CA ASP A 129 1.10 -7.77 -27.81
C ASP A 129 2.22 -6.79 -27.42
N TYR A 130 2.58 -6.76 -26.12
CA TYR A 130 3.64 -5.91 -25.60
C TYR A 130 3.44 -4.41 -25.89
N GLY A 131 2.28 -3.88 -25.57
CA GLY A 131 1.96 -2.46 -25.66
C GLY A 131 1.21 -2.01 -26.93
N LYS A 132 0.76 -2.93 -27.80
CA LYS A 132 0.17 -2.54 -29.10
C LYS A 132 -1.33 -2.30 -29.04
N LYS A 133 -2.07 -2.98 -28.17
CA LYS A 133 -3.54 -2.90 -28.07
C LYS A 133 -3.93 -2.87 -26.60
N MET A 134 -5.10 -2.30 -26.28
CA MET A 134 -5.68 -2.36 -24.95
C MET A 134 -6.10 -3.79 -24.60
N ALA A 135 -5.89 -4.22 -23.35
CA ALA A 135 -6.33 -5.48 -22.79
C ALA A 135 -7.45 -5.30 -21.75
N ARG A 136 -8.35 -6.24 -21.68
CA ARG A 136 -9.36 -6.38 -20.61
C ARG A 136 -8.90 -7.45 -19.63
N ARG A 137 -8.26 -7.03 -18.52
CA ARG A 137 -7.61 -7.92 -17.55
C ARG A 137 -8.12 -7.75 -16.12
N ALA A 138 -8.87 -6.68 -15.84
CA ALA A 138 -9.36 -6.38 -14.50
C ALA A 138 -10.62 -7.19 -14.17
N CYS A 139 -10.48 -8.27 -13.41
CA CYS A 139 -11.58 -9.06 -12.87
C CYS A 139 -12.27 -8.27 -11.76
N ALA A 140 -13.58 -8.06 -11.86
CA ALA A 140 -14.30 -7.14 -10.99
C ALA A 140 -15.59 -7.72 -10.41
N ALA A 141 -15.92 -7.32 -9.19
CA ALA A 141 -17.24 -7.46 -8.58
C ALA A 141 -17.88 -6.06 -8.56
N ALA A 142 -18.50 -5.65 -9.66
CA ALA A 142 -18.91 -4.28 -9.95
C ALA A 142 -17.79 -3.28 -9.61
N ASP A 143 -18.06 -2.26 -8.80
CA ASP A 143 -17.06 -1.32 -8.25
C ASP A 143 -16.78 -1.55 -6.75
N ARG A 144 -16.97 -2.79 -6.27
CA ARG A 144 -16.81 -3.21 -4.86
C ARG A 144 -15.92 -4.45 -4.71
N THR A 145 -14.94 -4.61 -5.59
CA THR A 145 -14.11 -5.83 -5.66
C THR A 145 -13.34 -6.08 -4.36
N GLY A 146 -12.76 -5.05 -3.75
CA GLY A 146 -12.05 -5.21 -2.47
C GLY A 146 -12.96 -5.62 -1.33
N HIS A 147 -14.17 -5.05 -1.26
CA HIS A 147 -15.20 -5.46 -0.29
C HIS A 147 -15.54 -6.96 -0.47
N ALA A 148 -15.80 -7.40 -1.70
CA ALA A 148 -16.13 -8.78 -2.00
C ALA A 148 -15.00 -9.75 -1.59
N ILE A 149 -13.76 -9.44 -1.95
CA ILE A 149 -12.58 -10.26 -1.61
C ILE A 149 -12.39 -10.30 -0.08
N LEU A 150 -12.43 -9.16 0.59
CA LEU A 150 -12.18 -9.07 2.04
C LEU A 150 -13.20 -9.90 2.84
N HIS A 151 -14.49 -9.73 2.55
CA HIS A 151 -15.56 -10.47 3.23
C HIS A 151 -15.48 -11.97 2.96
N THR A 152 -15.19 -12.38 1.72
CA THR A 152 -15.01 -13.79 1.38
C THR A 152 -13.83 -14.41 2.12
N LEU A 153 -12.66 -13.74 2.14
CA LEU A 153 -11.48 -14.24 2.86
C LEU A 153 -11.75 -14.32 4.37
N TYR A 154 -12.42 -13.34 4.97
CA TYR A 154 -12.79 -13.38 6.38
C TYR A 154 -13.74 -14.55 6.67
N GLN A 155 -14.77 -14.75 5.85
CA GLN A 155 -15.68 -15.90 5.97
C GLN A 155 -14.94 -17.23 5.89
N GLN A 156 -13.98 -17.37 4.96
CA GLN A 156 -13.17 -18.58 4.84
C GLN A 156 -12.25 -18.78 6.06
N CYS A 157 -11.67 -17.72 6.61
CA CYS A 157 -10.90 -17.80 7.85
C CYS A 157 -11.75 -18.31 9.02
N LEU A 158 -13.00 -17.81 9.18
CA LEU A 158 -13.93 -18.29 10.20
C LEU A 158 -14.29 -19.76 9.99
N LYS A 159 -14.54 -20.18 8.75
CA LYS A 159 -14.82 -21.57 8.40
C LYS A 159 -13.68 -22.51 8.80
N HIS A 160 -12.44 -22.05 8.72
CA HIS A 160 -11.25 -22.78 9.12
C HIS A 160 -10.82 -22.50 10.57
N GLN A 161 -11.68 -21.87 11.38
CA GLN A 161 -11.49 -21.61 12.81
C GLN A 161 -10.20 -20.82 13.12
N ALA A 162 -9.85 -19.85 12.26
CA ALA A 162 -8.72 -18.96 12.52
C ALA A 162 -8.95 -18.17 13.82
N GLU A 163 -7.88 -18.03 14.62
CA GLU A 163 -7.92 -17.30 15.89
C GLU A 163 -7.63 -15.82 15.65
N PHE A 164 -8.62 -14.97 15.96
CA PHE A 164 -8.54 -13.51 15.81
C PHE A 164 -8.43 -12.80 17.14
N PHE A 165 -7.50 -11.85 17.22
CA PHE A 165 -7.33 -10.91 18.32
C PHE A 165 -7.70 -9.51 17.79
N VAL A 166 -8.97 -9.14 17.97
CA VAL A 166 -9.56 -7.92 17.42
C VAL A 166 -9.39 -6.76 18.41
N GLU A 167 -9.10 -5.55 17.91
CA GLU A 167 -8.81 -4.35 18.70
C GLU A 167 -7.56 -4.50 19.58
N TYR A 168 -6.55 -5.19 19.04
CA TYR A 168 -5.21 -5.29 19.59
C TYR A 168 -4.24 -4.44 18.77
N ILE A 169 -3.53 -3.53 19.43
CA ILE A 169 -2.53 -2.67 18.81
C ILE A 169 -1.16 -3.29 18.99
N ALA A 170 -0.55 -3.72 17.87
CA ALA A 170 0.83 -4.17 17.89
C ALA A 170 1.75 -2.99 18.22
N LEU A 171 2.50 -3.11 19.30
CA LEU A 171 3.40 -2.07 19.80
C LEU A 171 4.76 -2.13 19.12
N ASP A 172 5.42 -3.30 19.17
CA ASP A 172 6.71 -3.54 18.54
C ASP A 172 7.01 -5.04 18.34
N LEU A 173 8.00 -5.32 17.47
CA LEU A 173 8.56 -6.64 17.25
C LEU A 173 9.37 -7.12 18.46
N LEU A 174 9.30 -8.41 18.75
CA LEU A 174 10.17 -9.06 19.71
C LEU A 174 11.39 -9.62 18.95
N MET A 175 12.50 -8.88 19.01
CA MET A 175 13.76 -9.29 18.38
C MET A 175 14.66 -9.94 19.42
N ASP A 176 15.15 -11.15 19.13
CA ASP A 176 16.12 -11.83 20.01
C ASP A 176 17.54 -11.26 19.87
N ASP A 177 18.46 -11.72 20.70
CA ASP A 177 19.86 -11.27 20.71
C ASP A 177 20.62 -11.65 19.42
N ASN A 178 20.09 -12.55 18.60
CA ASN A 178 20.65 -12.95 17.30
C ASN A 178 20.08 -12.09 16.13
N GLY A 179 19.16 -11.17 16.43
CA GLY A 179 18.48 -10.36 15.44
C GLY A 179 17.35 -11.09 14.70
N SER A 180 16.85 -12.21 15.24
CA SER A 180 15.67 -12.91 14.72
C SER A 180 14.40 -12.37 15.35
N CYS A 181 13.33 -12.27 14.56
CA CYS A 181 12.01 -11.92 15.06
C CYS A 181 11.35 -13.19 15.66
N VAL A 182 10.88 -13.07 16.90
CA VAL A 182 10.29 -14.18 17.66
C VAL A 182 8.85 -13.89 18.13
N GLY A 183 8.24 -12.85 17.58
CA GLY A 183 6.88 -12.45 17.87
C GLY A 183 6.65 -10.95 17.94
N VAL A 184 5.55 -10.56 18.59
CA VAL A 184 5.17 -9.15 18.79
C VAL A 184 4.57 -8.93 20.18
N LEU A 185 4.73 -7.69 20.69
CA LEU A 185 4.03 -7.21 21.87
C LEU A 185 2.84 -6.35 21.43
N ALA A 186 1.67 -6.58 22.01
CA ALA A 186 0.45 -5.85 21.67
C ALA A 186 -0.30 -5.37 22.91
N LEU A 187 -1.01 -4.25 22.76
CA LEU A 187 -1.97 -3.73 23.74
C LEU A 187 -3.38 -4.18 23.33
N CYS A 188 -4.09 -4.87 24.21
CA CYS A 188 -5.52 -5.08 24.06
C CYS A 188 -6.27 -3.79 24.47
N MET A 189 -7.10 -3.25 23.58
CA MET A 189 -7.84 -2.03 23.87
C MET A 189 -9.02 -2.26 24.83
N GLU A 190 -9.61 -3.45 24.80
CA GLU A 190 -10.80 -3.78 25.58
C GLU A 190 -10.50 -3.85 27.09
N ASP A 191 -9.41 -4.51 27.49
CA ASP A 191 -9.06 -4.73 28.90
C ASP A 191 -7.82 -3.97 29.38
N GLY A 192 -7.11 -3.32 28.46
CA GLY A 192 -5.91 -2.52 28.74
C GLY A 192 -4.66 -3.35 29.09
N LYS A 193 -4.68 -4.66 28.89
CA LYS A 193 -3.55 -5.54 29.20
C LYS A 193 -2.57 -5.62 28.04
N ILE A 194 -1.35 -6.03 28.39
CA ILE A 194 -0.29 -6.28 27.43
C ILE A 194 -0.28 -7.76 27.07
N HIS A 195 -0.30 -8.06 25.79
CA HIS A 195 -0.25 -9.41 25.26
C HIS A 195 1.07 -9.64 24.50
N ARG A 196 1.75 -10.73 24.84
CA ARG A 196 2.99 -11.11 24.19
C ARG A 196 2.75 -12.36 23.33
N PHE A 197 2.76 -12.15 22.02
CA PHE A 197 2.56 -13.21 21.04
C PHE A 197 3.91 -13.74 20.57
N ARG A 198 4.17 -15.01 20.84
CA ARG A 198 5.35 -15.74 20.37
C ARG A 198 4.99 -16.52 19.10
N GLY A 199 5.85 -16.45 18.10
CA GLY A 199 5.71 -17.17 16.84
C GLY A 199 7.07 -17.48 16.22
N HIS A 200 7.18 -18.61 15.51
CA HIS A 200 8.36 -18.95 14.71
C HIS A 200 8.47 -18.07 13.46
N GLN A 201 7.34 -17.56 12.99
CA GLN A 201 7.24 -16.53 11.95
C GLN A 201 6.28 -15.45 12.41
N THR A 202 6.67 -14.19 12.18
CA THR A 202 5.81 -13.01 12.35
C THR A 202 5.61 -12.39 10.98
N VAL A 203 4.34 -12.24 10.56
CA VAL A 203 3.98 -11.70 9.24
C VAL A 203 3.33 -10.33 9.41
N LEU A 204 3.99 -9.29 8.91
CA LEU A 204 3.46 -7.93 8.91
C LEU A 204 2.57 -7.70 7.68
N ALA A 205 1.28 -7.45 7.91
CA ALA A 205 0.27 -7.18 6.89
C ALA A 205 -0.53 -5.91 7.25
N THR A 206 0.16 -4.90 7.75
CA THR A 206 -0.41 -3.72 8.41
C THR A 206 -0.90 -2.64 7.45
N GLY A 207 -0.75 -2.84 6.12
CA GLY A 207 -1.12 -1.87 5.09
C GLY A 207 -0.13 -0.71 4.98
N GLY A 208 -0.52 0.30 4.19
CA GLY A 208 0.33 1.46 3.89
C GLY A 208 0.33 2.56 4.95
N TYR A 209 0.94 3.69 4.58
CA TYR A 209 1.11 4.86 5.44
C TYR A 209 0.62 6.16 4.76
N GLY A 210 -0.39 6.07 3.89
CA GLY A 210 -0.88 7.23 3.12
C GLY A 210 -1.31 8.41 3.98
N ARG A 211 -1.64 8.20 5.26
CA ARG A 211 -2.02 9.25 6.21
C ARG A 211 -0.87 10.16 6.67
N VAL A 212 0.33 10.01 6.12
CA VAL A 212 1.37 11.05 6.20
C VAL A 212 1.03 12.29 5.35
N TYR A 213 0.07 12.18 4.42
CA TYR A 213 -0.41 13.28 3.57
C TYR A 213 -1.78 13.79 4.02
N PHE A 214 -2.03 15.08 3.76
CA PHE A 214 -3.31 15.72 4.11
C PHE A 214 -4.47 15.16 3.28
N SER A 215 -4.34 15.14 1.95
CA SER A 215 -5.34 14.55 1.04
C SER A 215 -4.92 13.14 0.64
N CYS A 216 -5.71 12.15 1.05
CA CYS A 216 -5.39 10.75 0.86
C CYS A 216 -6.66 9.90 0.78
N THR A 217 -6.69 8.94 -0.15
CA THR A 217 -7.79 7.97 -0.27
C THR A 217 -7.73 6.84 0.76
N SER A 218 -6.61 6.70 1.46
CA SER A 218 -6.41 5.63 2.45
C SER A 218 -7.27 5.84 3.70
N ALA A 219 -7.71 4.74 4.31
CA ALA A 219 -8.39 4.78 5.61
C ALA A 219 -7.52 5.46 6.68
N HIS A 220 -8.16 6.05 7.70
CA HIS A 220 -7.44 6.69 8.82
C HIS A 220 -6.53 5.73 9.58
N THR A 221 -6.78 4.43 9.48
CA THR A 221 -5.99 3.35 10.09
C THR A 221 -4.71 3.01 9.32
N CYS A 222 -4.46 3.63 8.14
CA CYS A 222 -3.23 3.44 7.34
C CYS A 222 -2.11 4.33 7.89
N THR A 223 -1.49 3.92 8.98
CA THR A 223 -0.55 4.70 9.81
C THR A 223 0.88 4.14 9.80
N GLY A 224 1.18 3.14 8.96
CA GLY A 224 2.53 2.60 8.78
C GLY A 224 3.07 1.85 10.00
N ASP A 225 2.21 1.17 10.75
CA ASP A 225 2.59 0.57 12.04
C ASP A 225 3.68 -0.49 11.88
N GLY A 226 3.52 -1.43 10.93
CA GLY A 226 4.53 -2.47 10.66
C GLY A 226 5.85 -1.89 10.17
N ASN A 227 5.78 -0.88 9.30
CA ASN A 227 6.96 -0.18 8.80
C ASN A 227 7.74 0.50 9.93
N ALA A 228 7.03 1.15 10.86
CA ALA A 228 7.64 1.79 12.02
C ALA A 228 8.26 0.77 12.99
N MET A 229 7.60 -0.38 13.21
CA MET A 229 8.17 -1.48 14.01
C MET A 229 9.48 -2.01 13.42
N VAL A 230 9.55 -2.13 12.08
CA VAL A 230 10.77 -2.55 11.37
C VAL A 230 11.90 -1.54 11.54
N LEU A 231 11.61 -0.23 11.41
CA LEU A 231 12.61 0.82 11.66
C LEU A 231 13.13 0.79 13.10
N ARG A 232 12.25 0.63 14.10
CA ARG A 232 12.63 0.53 15.51
C ARG A 232 13.40 -0.75 15.84
N ALA A 233 13.22 -1.81 15.05
CA ALA A 233 14.04 -3.03 15.11
C ALA A 233 15.45 -2.85 14.48
N GLY A 234 15.75 -1.65 13.96
CA GLY A 234 17.03 -1.35 13.32
C GLY A 234 17.16 -1.86 11.89
N LEU A 235 16.04 -2.21 11.25
CA LEU A 235 15.95 -2.66 9.87
C LEU A 235 15.53 -1.52 8.93
N PRO A 236 15.84 -1.61 7.63
CA PRO A 236 15.54 -0.55 6.68
C PRO A 236 14.13 -0.62 6.12
N LEU A 237 13.69 0.51 5.51
CA LEU A 237 12.61 0.55 4.52
C LEU A 237 13.18 0.81 3.13
N GLN A 238 12.44 0.44 2.09
CA GLN A 238 12.86 0.52 0.70
C GLN A 238 11.89 1.37 -0.12
N ASP A 239 12.43 2.18 -1.07
CA ASP A 239 11.70 2.89 -2.12
C ASP A 239 10.59 3.84 -1.60
N MET A 240 10.80 4.44 -0.45
CA MET A 240 9.81 5.26 0.24
C MET A 240 9.45 6.55 -0.50
N GLU A 241 10.28 7.02 -1.41
CA GLU A 241 10.04 8.17 -2.29
C GLU A 241 8.90 7.95 -3.29
N PHE A 242 8.54 6.70 -3.59
CA PHE A 242 7.51 6.38 -4.56
C PHE A 242 6.14 6.24 -3.90
N VAL A 243 5.41 7.34 -3.92
CA VAL A 243 4.03 7.45 -3.45
C VAL A 243 3.14 7.76 -4.64
N GLN A 244 2.19 6.88 -4.95
CA GLN A 244 1.29 7.05 -6.09
C GLN A 244 0.14 7.99 -5.75
N PHE A 245 -0.05 9.00 -6.60
CA PHE A 245 -1.23 9.83 -6.62
C PHE A 245 -2.25 9.22 -7.59
N HIS A 246 -3.46 8.96 -7.10
CA HIS A 246 -4.57 8.57 -7.99
C HIS A 246 -5.14 9.81 -8.66
N PRO A 247 -5.35 9.81 -9.98
CA PRO A 247 -5.86 10.98 -10.69
C PRO A 247 -7.20 11.49 -10.15
N THR A 248 -8.10 10.58 -9.80
CA THR A 248 -9.50 10.88 -9.54
C THR A 248 -9.90 10.65 -8.08
N GLY A 249 -9.35 11.46 -7.16
CA GLY A 249 -9.91 11.67 -5.83
C GLY A 249 -11.02 12.72 -5.91
N VAL A 250 -12.13 12.56 -5.19
CA VAL A 250 -13.21 13.55 -5.10
C VAL A 250 -12.66 14.83 -4.49
N TYR A 251 -12.84 15.94 -5.18
CA TYR A 251 -12.41 17.26 -4.71
C TYR A 251 -13.01 17.59 -3.34
N GLY A 252 -12.19 18.04 -2.41
CA GLY A 252 -12.57 18.41 -1.05
C GLY A 252 -12.78 17.22 -0.08
N ALA A 253 -13.07 16.01 -0.58
CA ALA A 253 -13.32 14.84 0.25
C ALA A 253 -12.17 13.81 0.24
N GLY A 254 -11.36 13.77 -0.81
CA GLY A 254 -10.27 12.82 -0.96
C GLY A 254 -10.72 11.36 -1.16
N VAL A 255 -12.02 11.11 -1.39
CA VAL A 255 -12.57 9.77 -1.60
C VAL A 255 -12.26 9.30 -3.02
N LEU A 256 -11.96 8.02 -3.18
CA LEU A 256 -11.59 7.44 -4.47
C LEU A 256 -12.77 7.37 -5.45
N ILE A 257 -12.57 7.88 -6.68
CA ILE A 257 -13.32 7.48 -7.87
C ILE A 257 -12.42 6.55 -8.68
N THR A 258 -12.81 5.30 -8.80
CA THR A 258 -11.98 4.26 -9.41
C THR A 258 -11.59 4.57 -10.85
N GLU A 259 -10.39 4.16 -11.24
CA GLU A 259 -9.97 4.13 -12.64
C GLU A 259 -10.89 3.28 -13.53
N GLY A 260 -11.59 2.29 -12.95
CA GLY A 260 -12.63 1.52 -13.63
C GLY A 260 -13.72 2.39 -14.27
N SER A 261 -13.99 3.58 -13.71
CA SER A 261 -14.94 4.54 -14.30
C SER A 261 -14.46 5.05 -15.67
N ARG A 262 -13.14 5.29 -15.81
CA ARG A 262 -12.53 5.62 -17.11
C ARG A 262 -12.48 4.40 -18.03
N GLY A 263 -12.29 3.20 -17.47
CA GLY A 263 -12.38 1.93 -18.19
C GLY A 263 -13.77 1.66 -18.78
N GLU A 264 -14.82 2.09 -18.09
CA GLU A 264 -16.22 1.99 -18.59
C GLU A 264 -16.59 3.14 -19.55
N GLY A 265 -15.66 4.04 -19.87
CA GLY A 265 -15.84 5.09 -20.88
C GLY A 265 -15.79 6.53 -20.34
N GLY A 266 -15.53 6.74 -19.05
CA GLY A 266 -15.36 8.07 -18.47
C GLY A 266 -14.12 8.81 -19.00
N TYR A 267 -14.18 10.15 -19.06
CA TYR A 267 -13.08 11.01 -19.51
C TYR A 267 -12.94 12.28 -18.69
N LEU A 268 -11.78 12.95 -18.83
CA LEU A 268 -11.41 14.16 -18.09
C LEU A 268 -11.46 15.39 -18.99
N THR A 269 -11.94 16.53 -18.43
CA THR A 269 -11.86 17.84 -19.11
C THR A 269 -11.35 18.94 -18.19
N ASN A 270 -10.65 19.91 -18.79
CA ASN A 270 -10.27 21.17 -18.17
C ASN A 270 -11.40 22.24 -18.26
N SER A 271 -11.14 23.49 -17.84
CA SER A 271 -12.11 24.59 -17.87
C SER A 271 -12.48 25.08 -19.27
N GLU A 272 -11.72 24.70 -20.29
CA GLU A 272 -12.00 25.01 -21.69
C GLU A 272 -12.86 23.92 -22.37
N GLY A 273 -13.24 22.87 -21.62
CA GLY A 273 -13.96 21.71 -22.13
C GLY A 273 -13.08 20.76 -22.95
N GLU A 274 -11.75 20.97 -22.97
CA GLU A 274 -10.81 20.13 -23.70
C GLU A 274 -10.61 18.78 -22.99
N ARG A 275 -10.67 17.70 -23.74
CA ARG A 275 -10.20 16.37 -23.31
C ARG A 275 -8.66 16.32 -23.38
N PHE A 276 -8.01 17.04 -22.45
CA PHE A 276 -6.57 17.32 -22.47
C PHE A 276 -5.68 16.07 -22.50
N MET A 277 -6.16 14.90 -22.05
CA MET A 277 -5.40 13.66 -22.12
C MET A 277 -5.10 13.22 -23.56
N GLU A 278 -5.87 13.65 -24.55
CA GLU A 278 -5.56 13.41 -25.98
C GLU A 278 -4.28 14.11 -26.44
N ARG A 279 -3.92 15.22 -25.78
CA ARG A 279 -2.67 15.95 -26.02
C ARG A 279 -1.46 15.36 -25.31
N TYR A 280 -1.66 14.88 -24.05
CA TYR A 280 -0.56 14.36 -23.24
C TYR A 280 -0.24 12.88 -23.50
N ALA A 281 -1.24 12.10 -23.87
CA ALA A 281 -1.13 10.66 -24.13
C ALA A 281 -2.02 10.26 -25.32
N PRO A 282 -1.60 10.58 -26.57
CA PRO A 282 -2.47 10.42 -27.76
C PRO A 282 -3.02 9.00 -27.98
N THR A 283 -2.26 7.98 -27.58
CA THR A 283 -2.64 6.57 -27.78
C THR A 283 -3.56 6.07 -26.67
N ALA A 284 -3.17 6.23 -25.42
CA ALA A 284 -3.89 5.67 -24.26
C ALA A 284 -4.94 6.64 -23.69
N LYS A 285 -4.84 7.94 -23.99
CA LYS A 285 -5.75 8.99 -23.54
C LYS A 285 -6.00 8.91 -22.02
N ASP A 286 -7.25 8.92 -21.61
CA ASP A 286 -7.68 8.83 -20.22
C ASP A 286 -7.30 7.50 -19.53
N LEU A 287 -6.86 6.49 -20.28
CA LEU A 287 -6.34 5.21 -19.79
C LEU A 287 -4.79 5.14 -19.85
N ALA A 288 -4.11 6.28 -19.90
CA ALA A 288 -2.67 6.34 -19.65
C ALA A 288 -2.37 5.95 -18.18
N SER A 289 -1.11 5.64 -17.90
CA SER A 289 -0.64 5.31 -16.55
C SER A 289 -0.98 6.43 -15.54
N ARG A 290 -1.25 6.06 -14.29
CA ARG A 290 -1.73 6.97 -13.22
C ARG A 290 -0.82 8.16 -12.98
N ASP A 291 0.49 7.92 -13.00
CA ASP A 291 1.49 8.99 -12.84
C ASP A 291 1.43 10.00 -14.00
N VAL A 292 1.22 9.54 -15.23
CA VAL A 292 1.04 10.40 -16.41
C VAL A 292 -0.24 11.23 -16.28
N VAL A 293 -1.37 10.60 -15.98
CA VAL A 293 -2.65 11.32 -15.84
C VAL A 293 -2.60 12.34 -14.69
N SER A 294 -2.04 11.95 -13.53
CA SER A 294 -1.92 12.85 -12.36
C SER A 294 -1.03 14.06 -12.67
N ARG A 295 0.10 13.87 -13.38
CA ARG A 295 0.96 14.98 -13.82
C ARG A 295 0.23 15.90 -14.80
N SER A 296 -0.45 15.32 -15.79
CA SER A 296 -1.21 16.10 -16.78
C SER A 296 -2.29 16.97 -16.12
N MET A 297 -3.06 16.39 -15.20
CA MET A 297 -4.06 17.15 -14.42
C MET A 297 -3.42 18.28 -13.61
N THR A 298 -2.28 18.01 -12.96
CA THR A 298 -1.57 19.02 -12.16
C THR A 298 -1.03 20.14 -13.03
N ILE A 299 -0.54 19.85 -14.25
CA ILE A 299 -0.12 20.87 -15.23
C ILE A 299 -1.32 21.74 -15.64
N GLU A 300 -2.47 21.14 -16.00
CA GLU A 300 -3.68 21.90 -16.35
C GLU A 300 -4.10 22.85 -15.22
N ILE A 301 -4.09 22.38 -13.99
CA ILE A 301 -4.41 23.19 -12.81
C ILE A 301 -3.39 24.33 -12.61
N ASN A 302 -2.09 24.02 -12.66
CA ASN A 302 -1.02 25.00 -12.44
C ASN A 302 -0.96 26.08 -13.52
N GLU A 303 -1.35 25.75 -14.76
CA GLU A 303 -1.43 26.69 -15.88
C GLU A 303 -2.77 27.47 -15.93
N GLY A 304 -3.63 27.32 -14.90
CA GLY A 304 -4.87 28.06 -14.74
C GLY A 304 -6.04 27.54 -15.56
N ARG A 305 -5.93 26.34 -16.14
CA ARG A 305 -7.01 25.65 -16.87
C ARG A 305 -7.82 24.69 -16.00
N GLY A 306 -7.62 24.70 -14.69
CA GLY A 306 -8.49 24.00 -13.74
C GLY A 306 -9.93 24.53 -13.77
N VAL A 307 -10.87 23.72 -13.26
CA VAL A 307 -12.29 24.04 -13.18
C VAL A 307 -12.67 24.61 -11.81
N GLY A 308 -13.89 25.11 -11.69
CA GLY A 308 -14.42 25.72 -10.46
C GLY A 308 -13.90 27.15 -10.21
N PRO A 309 -14.38 27.79 -9.13
CA PRO A 309 -14.04 29.19 -8.84
C PRO A 309 -12.55 29.40 -8.52
N ASN A 310 -11.88 28.40 -7.95
CA ASN A 310 -10.47 28.46 -7.59
C ASN A 310 -9.54 27.92 -8.70
N LYS A 311 -10.07 27.32 -9.76
CA LYS A 311 -9.33 26.66 -10.84
C LYS A 311 -8.34 25.59 -10.34
N ASP A 312 -8.71 24.84 -9.31
CA ASP A 312 -7.83 23.94 -8.55
C ASP A 312 -8.19 22.44 -8.68
N HIS A 313 -9.11 22.09 -9.58
CA HIS A 313 -9.52 20.71 -9.85
C HIS A 313 -9.91 20.51 -11.32
N ILE A 314 -10.30 19.30 -11.68
CA ILE A 314 -10.65 18.86 -13.05
C ILE A 314 -12.04 18.22 -12.99
N PHE A 315 -12.76 18.18 -14.13
CA PHE A 315 -14.01 17.43 -14.23
C PHE A 315 -13.81 16.04 -14.82
N MET A 316 -14.48 15.07 -14.21
CA MET A 316 -14.60 13.71 -14.72
C MET A 316 -16.03 13.45 -15.17
N HIS A 317 -16.20 13.09 -16.43
CA HIS A 317 -17.48 12.92 -17.10
C HIS A 317 -17.91 11.45 -17.14
N LEU A 318 -19.13 11.18 -16.70
CA LEU A 318 -19.80 9.87 -16.79
C LEU A 318 -21.23 10.00 -17.36
N GLU A 319 -21.78 11.19 -17.49
CA GLU A 319 -23.16 11.49 -17.87
C GLU A 319 -23.56 11.05 -19.28
N HIS A 320 -22.56 10.77 -20.14
CA HIS A 320 -22.76 10.23 -21.48
C HIS A 320 -22.92 8.70 -21.52
N ILE A 321 -22.60 8.02 -20.39
CA ILE A 321 -22.72 6.56 -20.30
C ILE A 321 -24.17 6.21 -20.00
N ASP A 322 -24.66 5.16 -20.67
CA ASP A 322 -26.02 4.67 -20.45
C ASP A 322 -26.31 4.43 -18.95
N PRO A 323 -27.41 4.98 -18.39
CA PRO A 323 -27.76 4.85 -16.99
C PRO A 323 -27.86 3.40 -16.48
N ALA A 324 -28.30 2.46 -17.31
CA ALA A 324 -28.35 1.05 -16.93
C ALA A 324 -26.95 0.45 -16.75
N THR A 325 -26.00 0.85 -17.60
CA THR A 325 -24.58 0.49 -17.48
C THR A 325 -23.97 1.09 -16.21
N LEU A 326 -24.22 2.37 -15.91
CA LEU A 326 -23.77 3.01 -14.67
C LEU A 326 -24.30 2.28 -13.44
N HIS A 327 -25.59 1.95 -13.43
CA HIS A 327 -26.21 1.22 -12.33
C HIS A 327 -25.64 -0.20 -12.14
N MET A 328 -25.33 -0.89 -13.22
CA MET A 328 -24.79 -2.25 -13.19
C MET A 328 -23.30 -2.29 -12.84
N ARG A 329 -22.49 -1.37 -13.40
CA ARG A 329 -21.02 -1.42 -13.36
C ARG A 329 -20.40 -0.50 -12.30
N LEU A 330 -21.06 0.63 -12.00
CA LEU A 330 -20.54 1.70 -11.14
C LEU A 330 -21.58 2.19 -10.09
N PRO A 331 -22.33 1.28 -9.42
CA PRO A 331 -23.35 1.69 -8.46
C PRO A 331 -22.76 2.43 -7.26
N GLY A 332 -21.61 1.98 -6.74
CA GLY A 332 -20.93 2.60 -5.60
C GLY A 332 -20.30 3.94 -5.96
N ILE A 333 -19.82 4.11 -7.20
CA ILE A 333 -19.29 5.40 -7.68
C ILE A 333 -20.42 6.43 -7.78
N SER A 334 -21.58 6.04 -8.30
CA SER A 334 -22.76 6.91 -8.36
C SER A 334 -23.19 7.37 -6.96
N GLU A 335 -23.22 6.45 -6.01
CA GLU A 335 -23.53 6.73 -4.59
C GLU A 335 -22.45 7.65 -3.95
N THR A 336 -21.18 7.36 -4.18
CA THR A 336 -20.04 8.15 -3.68
C THR A 336 -20.11 9.60 -4.17
N ALA A 337 -20.31 9.83 -5.46
CA ALA A 337 -20.44 11.16 -6.03
C ALA A 337 -21.62 11.92 -5.41
N LYS A 338 -22.77 11.26 -5.26
CA LYS A 338 -23.95 11.87 -4.64
C LYS A 338 -23.72 12.26 -3.18
N ILE A 339 -23.08 11.37 -2.38
CA ILE A 339 -22.89 11.60 -0.94
C ILE A 339 -21.80 12.66 -0.68
N PHE A 340 -20.66 12.59 -1.37
CA PHE A 340 -19.48 13.39 -1.05
C PHE A 340 -19.37 14.71 -1.81
N CYS A 341 -20.00 14.86 -2.96
CA CYS A 341 -20.00 16.11 -3.71
C CYS A 341 -21.37 16.54 -4.27
N GLY A 342 -22.44 15.83 -3.93
CA GLY A 342 -23.81 16.18 -4.32
C GLY A 342 -24.13 15.96 -5.80
N VAL A 343 -23.28 15.25 -6.55
CA VAL A 343 -23.36 15.09 -8.00
C VAL A 343 -24.22 13.90 -8.38
N ASP A 344 -25.15 14.08 -9.29
CA ASP A 344 -25.84 13.03 -10.03
C ASP A 344 -25.04 12.72 -11.31
N VAL A 345 -24.30 11.63 -11.30
CA VAL A 345 -23.37 11.23 -12.38
C VAL A 345 -24.05 11.00 -13.74
N THR A 346 -25.38 10.90 -13.76
CA THR A 346 -26.16 10.82 -15.02
C THR A 346 -26.42 12.18 -15.65
N LYS A 347 -26.07 13.29 -14.97
CA LYS A 347 -26.39 14.66 -15.37
C LYS A 347 -25.22 15.62 -15.35
N GLU A 348 -24.26 15.40 -14.46
CA GLU A 348 -23.20 16.34 -14.14
C GLU A 348 -21.85 15.63 -13.93
N PRO A 349 -20.73 16.30 -14.28
CA PRO A 349 -19.41 15.73 -14.06
C PRO A 349 -19.01 15.74 -12.58
N ILE A 350 -18.13 14.82 -12.18
CA ILE A 350 -17.57 14.73 -10.84
C ILE A 350 -16.34 15.64 -10.74
N PRO A 351 -16.24 16.56 -9.74
CA PRO A 351 -15.02 17.30 -9.49
C PRO A 351 -13.96 16.40 -8.86
N VAL A 352 -12.77 16.32 -9.48
CA VAL A 352 -11.69 15.42 -9.08
C VAL A 352 -10.33 16.11 -9.11
N LEU A 353 -9.38 15.60 -8.28
CA LEU A 353 -7.99 16.03 -8.31
C LEU A 353 -7.05 14.90 -7.93
N PRO A 354 -5.76 14.96 -8.32
CA PRO A 354 -4.76 13.99 -7.90
C PRO A 354 -4.64 13.90 -6.38
N THR A 355 -4.81 12.70 -5.83
CA THR A 355 -4.87 12.45 -4.38
C THR A 355 -3.99 11.25 -4.03
N VAL A 356 -3.25 11.31 -2.93
CA VAL A 356 -2.40 10.21 -2.45
C VAL A 356 -3.22 8.93 -2.30
N HIS A 357 -2.71 7.81 -2.83
CA HIS A 357 -3.50 6.60 -2.96
C HIS A 357 -2.79 5.31 -2.58
N TYR A 358 -1.51 5.14 -2.95
CA TYR A 358 -0.77 3.89 -2.71
C TYR A 358 0.70 4.14 -2.44
N ASN A 359 1.26 3.41 -1.49
CA ASN A 359 2.67 3.44 -1.15
C ASN A 359 3.37 2.26 -1.84
N MET A 360 4.22 2.52 -2.85
CA MET A 360 4.99 1.46 -3.52
C MET A 360 6.15 0.98 -2.66
N GLY A 361 6.76 1.89 -1.91
CA GLY A 361 7.80 1.57 -0.94
C GLY A 361 7.25 0.98 0.36
N GLY A 362 8.13 0.34 1.14
CA GLY A 362 7.79 -0.29 2.40
C GLY A 362 8.89 -1.21 2.92
N ILE A 363 8.52 -2.25 3.63
CA ILE A 363 9.44 -3.25 4.19
C ILE A 363 9.99 -4.11 3.04
N PRO A 364 11.32 -4.13 2.78
CA PRO A 364 11.88 -4.90 1.67
C PRO A 364 11.71 -6.40 1.90
N THR A 365 11.20 -7.11 0.89
CA THR A 365 11.00 -8.56 0.93
C THR A 365 11.41 -9.22 -0.39
N ASN A 366 11.67 -10.53 -0.32
CA ASN A 366 11.68 -11.38 -1.50
C ASN A 366 10.25 -11.83 -1.88
N TYR A 367 10.09 -12.52 -3.01
CA TYR A 367 8.76 -12.98 -3.49
C TYR A 367 8.12 -14.10 -2.63
N HIS A 368 8.81 -14.61 -1.63
CA HIS A 368 8.23 -15.49 -0.60
C HIS A 368 7.65 -14.71 0.59
N GLY A 369 7.80 -13.37 0.62
CA GLY A 369 7.39 -12.51 1.71
C GLY A 369 8.40 -12.46 2.88
N GLU A 370 9.57 -13.08 2.77
CA GLU A 370 10.61 -13.00 3.79
C GLU A 370 11.26 -11.61 3.75
N VAL A 371 11.35 -10.94 4.90
CA VAL A 371 11.99 -9.63 5.01
C VAL A 371 13.48 -9.77 4.74
N VAL A 372 14.01 -8.87 3.90
CA VAL A 372 15.43 -8.83 3.55
C VAL A 372 16.08 -7.54 4.06
N THR A 373 17.37 -7.62 4.31
CA THR A 373 18.20 -6.48 4.71
C THR A 373 19.59 -6.61 4.12
N ARG A 374 20.37 -5.56 4.19
CA ARG A 374 21.77 -5.60 3.76
C ARG A 374 22.68 -6.03 4.91
N LYS A 375 23.46 -7.09 4.72
CA LYS A 375 24.53 -7.55 5.65
C LYS A 375 25.86 -7.65 4.89
N GLY A 376 26.73 -6.67 5.08
CA GLY A 376 27.98 -6.60 4.35
C GLY A 376 27.76 -6.49 2.84
N ASN A 377 28.25 -7.45 2.06
CA ASN A 377 28.06 -7.52 0.61
C ASN A 377 26.75 -8.19 0.19
N ASP A 378 26.07 -8.88 1.08
CA ASP A 378 24.76 -9.48 0.80
C ASP A 378 23.67 -8.41 0.91
N GLN A 379 23.08 -8.08 -0.24
CA GLN A 379 22.02 -7.07 -0.36
C GLN A 379 20.62 -7.64 -0.05
N ASN A 380 20.48 -8.97 0.03
CA ASN A 380 19.22 -9.69 0.17
C ASN A 380 19.23 -10.66 1.35
N ALA A 381 20.02 -10.39 2.39
CA ALA A 381 20.10 -11.22 3.59
C ALA A 381 18.74 -11.31 4.28
N VAL A 382 18.21 -12.53 4.42
CA VAL A 382 16.92 -12.78 5.06
C VAL A 382 17.00 -12.50 6.57
N VAL A 383 15.99 -11.79 7.08
CA VAL A 383 15.77 -11.58 8.52
C VAL A 383 14.96 -12.77 9.06
N SER A 384 15.60 -13.59 9.88
CA SER A 384 14.98 -14.80 10.42
C SER A 384 13.70 -14.49 11.21
N GLY A 385 12.65 -15.27 11.00
CA GLY A 385 11.39 -15.17 11.72
C GLY A 385 10.52 -13.97 11.34
N LEU A 386 10.89 -13.16 10.33
CA LEU A 386 10.14 -11.97 9.93
C LEU A 386 9.74 -12.02 8.46
N MET A 387 8.44 -11.81 8.23
CA MET A 387 7.84 -11.70 6.91
C MET A 387 7.02 -10.41 6.81
N ALA A 388 6.82 -9.89 5.59
CA ALA A 388 5.90 -8.79 5.32
C ALA A 388 5.21 -9.01 3.97
N ILE A 389 3.94 -8.59 3.86
CA ILE A 389 3.10 -8.79 2.68
C ILE A 389 2.13 -7.62 2.46
N GLY A 390 1.63 -7.50 1.23
CA GLY A 390 0.71 -6.44 0.84
C GLY A 390 1.37 -5.06 0.90
N GLU A 391 0.59 -4.00 1.05
CA GLU A 391 1.09 -2.62 1.00
C GLU A 391 2.05 -2.23 2.14
N ALA A 392 2.18 -3.03 3.20
CA ALA A 392 3.23 -2.86 4.20
C ALA A 392 4.62 -3.24 3.65
N ALA A 393 4.66 -4.16 2.71
CA ALA A 393 5.88 -4.68 2.10
C ALA A 393 6.26 -3.93 0.82
N CYS A 394 7.54 -3.96 0.49
CA CYS A 394 8.08 -3.64 -0.82
C CYS A 394 8.72 -4.90 -1.39
N VAL A 395 7.89 -5.75 -2.03
CA VAL A 395 8.36 -6.93 -2.77
C VAL A 395 8.92 -6.56 -4.15
N SER A 396 8.94 -5.26 -4.44
CA SER A 396 9.48 -4.65 -5.66
C SER A 396 8.73 -5.01 -6.95
N VAL A 397 7.44 -5.34 -6.88
CA VAL A 397 6.62 -5.56 -8.08
C VAL A 397 6.00 -4.27 -8.64
N HIS A 398 5.93 -3.23 -7.83
CA HIS A 398 5.34 -1.94 -8.23
C HIS A 398 6.40 -0.93 -8.66
N GLY A 399 7.64 -1.09 -8.23
CA GLY A 399 8.75 -0.20 -8.55
C GLY A 399 8.42 1.28 -8.32
N ALA A 400 8.62 2.11 -9.33
CA ALA A 400 8.40 3.56 -9.21
C ALA A 400 6.93 3.99 -9.39
N ASN A 401 6.06 3.11 -9.92
CA ASN A 401 4.63 3.40 -10.10
C ASN A 401 3.84 2.11 -10.31
N ARG A 402 2.78 1.91 -9.55
CA ARG A 402 1.95 0.71 -9.57
C ARG A 402 0.98 0.70 -10.74
N LEU A 403 0.96 -0.39 -11.49
CA LEU A 403 -0.07 -0.67 -12.49
C LEU A 403 -1.43 -0.86 -11.79
N GLY A 404 -2.49 -0.31 -12.36
CA GLY A 404 -3.85 -0.50 -11.87
C GLY A 404 -4.19 -1.99 -11.71
N THR A 405 -5.00 -2.34 -10.71
CA THR A 405 -5.41 -3.72 -10.33
C THR A 405 -4.35 -4.57 -9.63
N ASN A 406 -3.05 -4.26 -9.76
CA ASN A 406 -1.98 -5.04 -9.13
C ASN A 406 -1.95 -4.93 -7.59
N SER A 407 -2.61 -3.94 -6.96
CA SER A 407 -2.64 -3.90 -5.48
C SER A 407 -3.47 -5.01 -4.86
N LEU A 408 -4.64 -5.32 -5.42
CA LEU A 408 -5.43 -6.46 -4.97
C LEU A 408 -4.76 -7.78 -5.33
N LEU A 409 -4.04 -7.83 -6.46
CA LEU A 409 -3.27 -9.00 -6.85
C LEU A 409 -2.11 -9.26 -5.89
N ASP A 410 -1.34 -8.23 -5.56
CA ASP A 410 -0.24 -8.28 -4.59
C ASP A 410 -0.70 -8.89 -3.25
N ILE A 411 -1.76 -8.35 -2.63
CA ILE A 411 -2.22 -8.85 -1.33
C ILE A 411 -2.65 -10.31 -1.38
N VAL A 412 -3.19 -10.78 -2.48
CA VAL A 412 -3.66 -12.18 -2.63
C VAL A 412 -2.49 -13.11 -2.95
N VAL A 413 -1.66 -12.77 -3.93
CA VAL A 413 -0.53 -13.60 -4.36
C VAL A 413 0.51 -13.73 -3.26
N PHE A 414 0.96 -12.61 -2.67
CA PHE A 414 2.01 -12.68 -1.65
C PHE A 414 1.49 -13.11 -0.28
N GLY A 415 0.21 -12.91 0.03
CA GLY A 415 -0.42 -13.56 1.18
C GLY A 415 -0.41 -15.10 1.06
N ARG A 416 -0.68 -15.61 -0.16
CA ARG A 416 -0.58 -17.03 -0.49
C ARG A 416 0.87 -17.53 -0.45
N ALA A 417 1.81 -16.78 -1.02
CA ALA A 417 3.22 -17.12 -1.04
C ALA A 417 3.82 -17.23 0.38
N ALA A 418 3.52 -16.27 1.25
CA ALA A 418 3.95 -16.28 2.65
C ALA A 418 3.40 -17.49 3.40
N ALA A 419 2.13 -17.84 3.20
CA ALA A 419 1.56 -19.05 3.81
C ALA A 419 2.25 -20.32 3.32
N GLN A 420 2.48 -20.44 2.01
CA GLN A 420 3.22 -21.60 1.45
C GLN A 420 4.66 -21.68 1.97
N ARG A 421 5.32 -20.53 2.16
CA ARG A 421 6.67 -20.48 2.72
C ARG A 421 6.67 -20.90 4.17
N ALA A 422 5.76 -20.37 4.99
CA ALA A 422 5.63 -20.74 6.40
C ALA A 422 5.36 -22.25 6.58
N LEU A 423 4.48 -22.83 5.77
CA LEU A 423 4.20 -24.28 5.80
C LEU A 423 5.43 -25.14 5.48
N LYS A 424 6.39 -24.63 4.71
CA LYS A 424 7.64 -25.33 4.37
C LYS A 424 8.75 -25.14 5.41
N THR A 425 8.74 -24.01 6.13
CA THR A 425 9.86 -23.61 6.99
C THR A 425 9.58 -23.72 8.48
N VAL A 426 8.30 -23.65 8.89
CA VAL A 426 7.90 -23.73 10.30
C VAL A 426 7.67 -25.18 10.70
N GLN A 427 8.34 -25.63 11.74
CA GLN A 427 8.05 -26.92 12.37
C GLN A 427 6.86 -26.76 13.32
N LYS A 428 5.72 -27.30 12.91
CA LYS A 428 4.46 -27.23 13.66
C LYS A 428 4.61 -27.71 15.11
N GLY A 429 4.13 -26.88 16.06
CA GLY A 429 4.08 -27.22 17.47
C GLY A 429 5.45 -27.33 18.16
N SER A 430 6.52 -26.82 17.53
CA SER A 430 7.83 -26.76 18.18
C SER A 430 7.84 -25.73 19.31
N SER A 431 8.68 -25.94 20.32
CA SER A 431 8.80 -25.03 21.46
C SER A 431 9.55 -23.75 21.08
N HIS A 432 9.16 -22.64 21.72
CA HIS A 432 9.86 -21.38 21.56
C HIS A 432 11.10 -21.29 22.46
N ALA A 433 12.20 -20.74 21.91
CA ALA A 433 13.38 -20.44 22.71
C ALA A 433 13.08 -19.37 23.78
N PRO A 434 13.75 -19.37 24.93
CA PRO A 434 13.58 -18.31 25.93
C PRO A 434 13.83 -16.91 25.35
N LEU A 435 13.04 -15.93 25.77
CA LEU A 435 13.21 -14.54 25.38
C LEU A 435 13.75 -13.73 26.56
N SER A 436 14.76 -12.89 26.32
CA SER A 436 15.28 -11.98 27.32
C SER A 436 14.18 -10.98 27.76
N LYS A 437 14.01 -10.81 29.07
CA LYS A 437 13.09 -9.84 29.66
C LYS A 437 13.36 -8.40 29.15
N SER A 438 14.62 -8.08 28.89
CA SER A 438 15.03 -6.75 28.42
C SER A 438 14.34 -6.33 27.10
N VAL A 439 13.98 -7.29 26.25
CA VAL A 439 13.27 -7.01 24.98
C VAL A 439 11.87 -6.44 25.25
N THR A 440 11.10 -7.10 26.12
CA THR A 440 9.78 -6.60 26.54
C THR A 440 9.89 -5.28 27.31
N ASP A 441 10.84 -5.16 28.22
CA ASP A 441 11.03 -3.96 29.06
C ASP A 441 11.33 -2.71 28.20
N LYS A 442 12.08 -2.82 27.10
CA LYS A 442 12.34 -1.71 26.17
C LYS A 442 11.05 -1.21 25.51
N ILE A 443 10.18 -2.12 25.07
CA ILE A 443 8.91 -1.76 24.42
C ILE A 443 7.98 -1.08 25.44
N LEU A 444 7.90 -1.62 26.64
CA LEU A 444 7.07 -1.04 27.71
C LEU A 444 7.60 0.34 28.15
N ALA A 445 8.92 0.54 28.18
CA ALA A 445 9.48 1.85 28.47
C ALA A 445 9.11 2.91 27.42
N ARG A 446 9.01 2.54 26.13
CA ARG A 446 8.51 3.42 25.06
C ARG A 446 7.02 3.74 25.27
N LEU A 447 6.21 2.74 25.59
CA LEU A 447 4.79 2.92 25.90
C LEU A 447 4.61 3.86 27.09
N ASP A 448 5.35 3.66 28.18
CA ASP A 448 5.34 4.53 29.37
C ASP A 448 5.73 5.97 29.04
N LYS A 449 6.79 6.15 28.22
CA LYS A 449 7.21 7.49 27.78
C LYS A 449 6.07 8.24 27.11
N MET A 450 5.32 7.58 26.24
CA MET A 450 4.18 8.17 25.54
C MET A 450 2.98 8.38 26.49
N ARG A 451 2.57 7.35 27.23
CA ARG A 451 1.42 7.37 28.12
C ARG A 451 1.51 8.46 29.19
N TYR A 452 2.72 8.72 29.69
CA TYR A 452 2.97 9.71 30.74
C TYR A 452 3.56 11.03 30.22
N ALA A 453 3.49 11.25 28.91
CA ALA A 453 3.92 12.50 28.30
C ALA A 453 3.11 13.70 28.88
N LYS A 454 3.82 14.78 29.23
CA LYS A 454 3.27 15.92 29.99
C LYS A 454 3.37 17.25 29.23
N GLY A 455 3.57 17.20 27.92
CA GLY A 455 3.64 18.42 27.12
C GLY A 455 2.29 19.08 26.91
N ASP A 456 2.29 20.22 26.24
CA ASP A 456 1.10 21.03 25.95
C ASP A 456 0.69 20.98 24.48
N VAL A 457 1.45 20.29 23.62
CA VAL A 457 1.18 20.22 22.19
C VAL A 457 0.23 19.05 21.90
N SER A 458 -0.84 19.30 21.15
CA SER A 458 -1.81 18.25 20.82
C SER A 458 -1.30 17.36 19.69
N VAL A 459 -1.63 16.06 19.75
CA VAL A 459 -1.37 15.07 18.70
C VAL A 459 -1.92 15.52 17.35
N GLY A 460 -3.15 16.09 17.35
CA GLY A 460 -3.82 16.57 16.14
C GLY A 460 -3.10 17.74 15.46
N GLU A 461 -2.54 18.68 16.23
CA GLU A 461 -1.77 19.81 15.67
C GLU A 461 -0.49 19.35 14.99
N ILE A 462 0.27 18.45 15.64
CA ILE A 462 1.50 17.89 15.04
C ILE A 462 1.16 17.08 13.79
N ARG A 463 0.12 16.23 13.85
CA ARG A 463 -0.34 15.43 12.69
C ARG A 463 -0.71 16.33 11.52
N ASN A 464 -1.51 17.35 11.74
CA ASN A 464 -1.93 18.28 10.69
C ASN A 464 -0.74 19.05 10.09
N SER A 465 0.21 19.48 10.92
CA SER A 465 1.43 20.16 10.46
C SER A 465 2.29 19.24 9.59
N MET A 466 2.49 17.98 9.99
CA MET A 466 3.19 16.97 9.21
C MET A 466 2.50 16.71 7.87
N GLN A 467 1.18 16.48 7.89
CA GLN A 467 0.40 16.18 6.69
C GLN A 467 0.45 17.33 5.67
N ASN A 468 0.34 18.57 6.12
CA ASN A 468 0.46 19.74 5.25
C ASN A 468 1.88 19.93 4.69
N ALA A 469 2.91 19.67 5.50
CA ALA A 469 4.29 19.73 5.04
C ALA A 469 4.56 18.68 3.95
N MET A 470 4.11 17.44 4.14
CA MET A 470 4.25 16.37 3.15
C MET A 470 3.44 16.66 1.87
N GLN A 471 2.19 17.13 2.02
CA GLN A 471 1.33 17.51 0.89
C GLN A 471 1.96 18.62 0.04
N LYS A 472 2.65 19.57 0.65
CA LYS A 472 3.29 20.69 -0.05
C LYS A 472 4.63 20.32 -0.68
N HIS A 473 5.47 19.56 0.02
CA HIS A 473 6.89 19.40 -0.33
C HIS A 473 7.25 18.04 -0.95
N ALA A 474 6.34 17.06 -0.88
CA ALA A 474 6.52 15.73 -1.45
C ALA A 474 5.31 15.32 -2.32
N ALA A 475 4.75 16.28 -3.06
CA ALA A 475 3.58 16.13 -3.92
C ALA A 475 3.91 15.46 -5.27
N VAL A 476 3.02 15.66 -6.27
CA VAL A 476 3.18 15.13 -7.64
C VAL A 476 4.45 15.66 -8.29
N PHE A 477 4.69 16.98 -8.22
CA PHE A 477 5.93 17.62 -8.67
C PHE A 477 6.81 17.97 -7.47
N ARG A 478 8.11 17.79 -7.63
CA ARG A 478 9.13 17.96 -6.59
C ARG A 478 10.32 18.72 -7.14
N SER A 479 10.91 19.61 -6.35
CA SER A 479 12.15 20.31 -6.71
C SER A 479 13.15 20.24 -5.56
N ASN A 480 14.44 20.41 -5.83
CA ASN A 480 15.49 20.43 -4.80
C ASN A 480 15.16 21.44 -3.70
N SER A 481 14.72 22.66 -4.08
CA SER A 481 14.40 23.71 -3.13
C SER A 481 13.21 23.36 -2.24
N SER A 482 12.11 22.84 -2.84
CA SER A 482 10.91 22.44 -2.12
C SER A 482 11.17 21.27 -1.18
N MET A 483 11.86 20.22 -1.65
CA MET A 483 12.17 19.06 -0.82
C MET A 483 13.13 19.40 0.34
N SER A 484 14.15 20.22 0.10
CA SER A 484 15.08 20.65 1.18
C SER A 484 14.38 21.52 2.23
N GLU A 485 13.44 22.40 1.84
CA GLU A 485 12.57 23.11 2.79
C GLU A 485 11.68 22.12 3.55
N GLY A 486 11.09 21.16 2.85
CA GLY A 486 10.25 20.12 3.44
C GLY A 486 10.97 19.26 4.47
N VAL A 487 12.20 18.81 4.17
CA VAL A 487 13.05 18.07 5.13
C VAL A 487 13.24 18.87 6.41
N LYS A 488 13.60 20.15 6.31
CA LYS A 488 13.79 21.02 7.50
C LYS A 488 12.49 21.18 8.29
N LYS A 489 11.35 21.33 7.62
CA LYS A 489 10.04 21.42 8.27
C LYS A 489 9.66 20.12 8.96
N VAL A 490 9.80 18.99 8.30
CA VAL A 490 9.48 17.68 8.88
C VAL A 490 10.40 17.37 10.07
N ASP A 491 11.69 17.66 9.99
CA ASP A 491 12.63 17.50 11.12
C ASP A 491 12.23 18.41 12.30
N THR A 492 11.79 19.65 12.04
CA THR A 492 11.30 20.57 13.09
C THR A 492 10.01 20.04 13.73
N ILE A 493 9.05 19.57 12.91
CA ILE A 493 7.80 18.99 13.39
C ILE A 493 8.07 17.70 14.19
N ALA A 494 9.01 16.86 13.75
CA ALA A 494 9.41 15.67 14.48
C ALA A 494 9.95 15.98 15.87
N SER A 495 10.72 17.08 16.02
CA SER A 495 11.19 17.55 17.33
C SER A 495 10.04 17.96 18.26
N SER A 496 8.88 18.33 17.73
CA SER A 496 7.70 18.67 18.53
C SER A 496 7.03 17.45 19.19
N LEU A 497 7.38 16.22 18.78
CA LEU A 497 6.91 15.00 19.46
C LEU A 497 7.30 14.95 20.94
N ASP A 498 8.43 15.53 21.31
CA ASP A 498 8.86 15.62 22.74
C ASP A 498 7.96 16.58 23.56
N GLY A 499 7.20 17.45 22.89
CA GLY A 499 6.22 18.35 23.51
C GLY A 499 4.79 17.81 23.59
N VAL A 500 4.56 16.56 23.15
CA VAL A 500 3.21 15.94 23.19
C VAL A 500 2.71 15.81 24.63
N GLY A 501 1.44 16.10 24.86
CA GLY A 501 0.74 15.89 26.11
C GLY A 501 -0.40 14.87 25.96
N ILE A 502 -0.39 13.84 26.80
CA ILE A 502 -1.46 12.84 26.90
C ILE A 502 -2.27 13.13 28.15
N LYS A 503 -3.56 13.37 27.96
CA LYS A 503 -4.49 13.69 29.07
C LYS A 503 -5.07 12.44 29.71
N ASP A 504 -5.58 11.54 28.88
CA ASP A 504 -6.08 10.24 29.34
C ASP A 504 -4.91 9.25 29.48
N ARG A 505 -4.73 8.73 30.69
CA ARG A 505 -3.69 7.76 31.04
C ARG A 505 -4.23 6.37 31.34
N SER A 506 -5.52 6.15 31.12
CA SER A 506 -6.10 4.82 31.18
C SER A 506 -5.49 3.92 30.10
N MET A 507 -5.78 2.64 30.15
CA MET A 507 -5.32 1.68 29.13
C MET A 507 -6.50 1.14 28.30
N ILE A 508 -7.73 1.31 28.78
CA ILE A 508 -8.94 0.76 28.18
C ILE A 508 -9.50 1.78 27.20
N PHE A 509 -9.61 1.39 25.92
CA PHE A 509 -10.08 2.23 24.80
C PHE A 509 -9.55 3.68 24.81
N ASN A 510 -8.29 3.84 25.20
CA ASN A 510 -7.62 5.14 25.24
C ASN A 510 -7.21 5.57 23.83
N THR A 511 -8.08 6.27 23.13
CA THR A 511 -7.83 6.78 21.78
C THR A 511 -6.77 7.88 21.76
N ASP A 512 -6.61 8.66 22.86
CA ASP A 512 -5.55 9.68 22.97
C ASP A 512 -4.14 9.06 22.90
N LEU A 513 -3.94 7.96 23.64
CA LEU A 513 -2.69 7.18 23.60
C LEU A 513 -2.48 6.51 22.24
N VAL A 514 -3.53 5.89 21.68
CA VAL A 514 -3.44 5.21 20.37
C VAL A 514 -3.05 6.18 19.27
N GLU A 515 -3.72 7.34 19.20
CA GLU A 515 -3.41 8.35 18.20
C GLU A 515 -2.00 8.93 18.34
N ALA A 516 -1.48 9.01 19.56
CA ALA A 516 -0.10 9.43 19.80
C ALA A 516 0.92 8.39 19.31
N LEU A 517 0.66 7.10 19.55
CA LEU A 517 1.49 6.00 19.03
C LEU A 517 1.45 5.93 17.50
N GLU A 518 0.28 6.14 16.89
CA GLU A 518 0.12 6.23 15.44
C GLU A 518 0.82 7.46 14.85
N LEU A 519 0.80 8.60 15.54
CA LEU A 519 1.53 9.80 15.11
C LEU A 519 3.05 9.57 15.10
N GLU A 520 3.59 8.88 16.12
CA GLU A 520 5.01 8.49 16.14
C GLU A 520 5.36 7.63 14.93
N ASN A 521 4.51 6.64 14.60
CA ASN A 521 4.68 5.79 13.42
C ASN A 521 4.64 6.60 12.12
N LEU A 522 3.64 7.47 11.95
CA LEU A 522 3.50 8.34 10.78
C LEU A 522 4.68 9.29 10.61
N MET A 523 5.19 9.88 11.70
CA MET A 523 6.34 10.78 11.64
C MET A 523 7.60 10.08 11.14
N GLN A 524 7.83 8.84 11.56
CA GLN A 524 8.94 8.04 11.05
C GLN A 524 8.81 7.80 9.53
N GLN A 525 7.59 7.52 9.04
CA GLN A 525 7.32 7.37 7.62
C GLN A 525 7.53 8.68 6.85
N ALA A 526 7.05 9.81 7.39
CA ALA A 526 7.22 11.11 6.77
C ALA A 526 8.70 11.48 6.58
N ILE A 527 9.53 11.28 7.63
CA ILE A 527 10.98 11.53 7.60
C ILE A 527 11.65 10.69 6.52
N VAL A 528 11.39 9.37 6.51
CA VAL A 528 12.03 8.46 5.56
C VAL A 528 11.58 8.76 4.14
N THR A 529 10.29 9.03 3.92
CA THR A 529 9.74 9.35 2.60
C THR A 529 10.36 10.61 1.99
N ILE A 530 10.37 11.73 2.73
CA ILE A 530 10.86 12.99 2.17
C ILE A 530 12.38 12.98 1.99
N LYS A 531 13.13 12.33 2.89
CA LYS A 531 14.59 12.20 2.76
C LYS A 531 14.98 11.22 1.64
N SER A 532 14.22 10.16 1.41
CA SER A 532 14.42 9.30 0.23
C SER A 532 14.17 10.08 -1.07
N ALA A 533 13.09 10.88 -1.11
CA ALA A 533 12.79 11.72 -2.27
C ALA A 533 13.87 12.78 -2.52
N GLU A 534 14.40 13.42 -1.49
CA GLU A 534 15.47 14.41 -1.61
C GLU A 534 16.77 13.80 -2.18
N GLN A 535 17.04 12.52 -1.89
CA GLN A 535 18.25 11.85 -2.38
C GLN A 535 18.18 11.50 -3.86
N ARG A 536 17.02 11.12 -4.42
CA ARG A 536 16.87 10.64 -5.79
C ARG A 536 16.88 11.79 -6.80
N LYS A 537 17.91 11.84 -7.65
CA LYS A 537 18.16 12.93 -8.62
C LYS A 537 17.83 12.48 -10.05
N GLU A 538 16.60 12.03 -10.26
CA GLU A 538 16.01 11.69 -11.55
C GLU A 538 14.49 11.87 -11.47
N SER A 539 13.81 11.75 -12.60
CA SER A 539 12.36 11.53 -12.66
C SER A 539 12.06 10.11 -13.09
N ARG A 540 11.29 9.37 -12.25
CA ARG A 540 10.90 7.99 -12.52
C ARG A 540 9.53 7.71 -11.89
N GLY A 541 8.56 7.23 -12.69
CA GLY A 541 7.24 6.89 -12.22
C GLY A 541 6.56 8.01 -11.43
N ALA A 542 6.22 7.74 -10.18
CA ALA A 542 5.58 8.71 -9.28
C ALA A 542 6.53 9.79 -8.72
N HIS A 543 7.84 9.62 -8.85
CA HIS A 543 8.83 10.63 -8.47
C HIS A 543 9.13 11.53 -9.67
N SER A 544 8.45 12.68 -9.76
CA SER A 544 8.65 13.69 -10.81
C SER A 544 9.46 14.86 -10.25
N HIS A 545 10.72 14.97 -10.66
CA HIS A 545 11.67 15.96 -10.16
C HIS A 545 11.91 17.06 -11.20
N GLU A 546 11.47 18.29 -10.91
CA GLU A 546 11.54 19.39 -11.87
C GLU A 546 12.97 19.78 -12.27
N ASP A 547 13.94 19.65 -11.33
CA ASP A 547 15.36 19.95 -11.62
C ASP A 547 16.09 18.78 -12.32
N PHE A 548 15.50 17.58 -12.32
CA PHE A 548 16.01 16.37 -12.98
C PHE A 548 14.88 15.65 -13.73
N PRO A 549 14.38 16.23 -14.84
CA PRO A 549 13.16 15.75 -15.51
C PRO A 549 13.33 14.39 -16.21
N GLU A 550 14.57 13.99 -16.51
CA GLU A 550 14.85 12.76 -17.22
C GLU A 550 15.03 11.57 -16.27
N ARG A 551 14.69 10.37 -16.76
CA ARG A 551 15.01 9.10 -16.10
C ARG A 551 16.48 8.76 -16.38
N ASP A 552 17.19 8.33 -15.36
CA ASP A 552 18.60 7.97 -15.45
C ASP A 552 18.82 6.48 -15.08
N ASP A 553 18.80 5.62 -16.09
CA ASP A 553 19.01 4.18 -15.90
C ASP A 553 20.45 3.80 -15.55
N LYS A 554 21.40 4.73 -15.72
CA LYS A 554 22.80 4.46 -15.42
C LYS A 554 23.12 4.63 -13.94
N GLU A 555 22.68 5.74 -13.35
CA GLU A 555 23.00 6.09 -11.96
C GLU A 555 21.90 5.68 -10.99
N TRP A 556 20.63 5.59 -11.44
CA TRP A 556 19.46 5.44 -10.57
C TRP A 556 18.64 4.16 -10.79
N MET A 557 19.12 3.18 -11.60
CA MET A 557 18.52 1.85 -11.69
C MET A 557 18.87 1.03 -10.43
N LYS A 558 18.38 1.50 -9.27
CA LYS A 558 18.62 0.92 -7.95
C LYS A 558 17.52 1.30 -6.97
N HIS A 559 17.23 0.42 -6.05
CA HIS A 559 16.34 0.68 -4.94
C HIS A 559 17.02 1.55 -3.88
N THR A 560 16.30 2.52 -3.35
CA THR A 560 16.74 3.30 -2.18
C THR A 560 16.42 2.52 -0.91
N ILE A 561 17.41 2.32 -0.04
CA ILE A 561 17.23 1.68 1.27
C ILE A 561 17.54 2.69 2.34
N MET A 562 16.64 2.86 3.32
CA MET A 562 16.82 3.86 4.36
C MET A 562 16.54 3.30 5.76
N TRP A 563 17.48 3.52 6.67
CA TRP A 563 17.36 3.27 8.11
C TRP A 563 17.03 4.57 8.83
N LEU A 564 16.37 4.44 9.96
CA LEU A 564 16.10 5.54 10.89
C LEU A 564 16.50 5.09 12.30
N ASN A 565 17.33 5.88 12.97
CA ASN A 565 17.72 5.60 14.35
C ASN A 565 16.77 6.26 15.37
N ASN A 566 16.94 5.95 16.65
CA ASN A 566 16.11 6.49 17.74
C ASN A 566 16.22 8.02 17.93
N LYS A 567 17.18 8.67 17.26
CA LYS A 567 17.35 10.14 17.24
C LYS A 567 16.74 10.76 15.97
N MET A 568 15.91 10.01 15.24
CA MET A 568 15.31 10.42 13.97
C MET A 568 16.34 10.79 12.87
N GLN A 569 17.56 10.23 12.95
CA GLN A 569 18.60 10.41 11.94
C GLN A 569 18.57 9.24 10.95
N THR A 570 18.66 9.57 9.68
CA THR A 570 18.58 8.60 8.58
C THR A 570 19.98 8.17 8.11
N LYS A 571 20.06 6.94 7.63
CA LYS A 571 21.19 6.41 6.86
C LYS A 571 20.63 5.84 5.56
N VAL A 572 21.17 6.29 4.42
CA VAL A 572 20.81 5.79 3.09
C VAL A 572 21.83 4.78 2.59
N ASP A 573 21.35 3.79 1.86
CA ASP A 573 22.14 2.85 1.05
C ASP A 573 21.28 2.43 -0.16
N TYR A 574 21.79 1.56 -1.02
CA TYR A 574 21.12 1.14 -2.25
C TYR A 574 21.20 -0.38 -2.41
N ARG A 575 20.20 -0.93 -3.11
CA ARG A 575 20.12 -2.33 -3.53
C ARG A 575 19.90 -2.38 -5.04
N ASP A 576 20.54 -3.33 -5.72
CA ASP A 576 20.37 -3.49 -7.16
C ASP A 576 18.96 -3.99 -7.50
N VAL A 577 18.41 -3.51 -8.61
CA VAL A 577 17.16 -4.04 -9.18
C VAL A 577 17.44 -5.40 -9.83
N HIS A 578 16.57 -6.38 -9.57
CA HIS A 578 16.66 -7.69 -10.22
C HIS A 578 16.09 -7.62 -11.64
N LEU A 579 16.95 -7.42 -12.61
CA LEU A 579 16.57 -7.40 -14.03
C LEU A 579 16.41 -8.80 -14.64
N ASN A 580 16.88 -9.84 -13.96
CA ASN A 580 16.72 -11.22 -14.40
C ASN A 580 15.33 -11.74 -14.07
N THR A 581 14.78 -12.56 -14.97
CA THR A 581 13.53 -13.29 -14.75
C THR A 581 13.73 -14.47 -13.79
N LEU A 582 12.64 -14.92 -13.19
CA LEU A 582 12.62 -16.05 -12.25
C LEU A 582 12.86 -17.39 -12.97
N THR A 583 12.34 -17.52 -14.18
CA THR A 583 12.45 -18.73 -15.01
C THR A 583 12.96 -18.40 -16.41
N ASN A 584 13.25 -19.45 -17.20
CA ASN A 584 13.64 -19.29 -18.60
C ASN A 584 12.44 -19.29 -19.57
N GLU A 585 11.21 -19.23 -19.07
CA GLU A 585 9.99 -19.20 -19.91
C GLU A 585 9.77 -17.85 -20.59
N VAL A 586 10.37 -16.81 -20.05
CA VAL A 586 10.28 -15.45 -20.58
C VAL A 586 11.65 -14.77 -20.51
N ALA A 587 11.95 -13.96 -21.51
CA ALA A 587 13.17 -13.14 -21.48
C ALA A 587 12.96 -11.89 -20.60
N SER A 588 14.05 -11.41 -20.00
CA SER A 588 14.03 -10.12 -19.31
C SER A 588 13.66 -8.99 -20.26
N VAL A 589 12.93 -8.01 -19.76
CA VAL A 589 12.49 -6.82 -20.50
C VAL A 589 13.48 -5.69 -20.24
N PRO A 590 14.32 -5.31 -21.23
CA PRO A 590 15.29 -4.24 -21.04
C PRO A 590 14.60 -2.88 -20.89
N PRO A 591 15.21 -1.93 -20.15
CA PRO A 591 14.70 -0.58 -20.01
C PRO A 591 14.47 0.09 -21.38
N ALA A 592 13.30 0.74 -21.51
CA ALA A 592 12.90 1.47 -22.71
C ALA A 592 12.15 2.76 -22.32
N ALA A 593 11.96 3.68 -23.27
CA ALA A 593 11.12 4.84 -23.03
C ALA A 593 9.66 4.42 -22.84
N ARG A 594 8.97 5.03 -21.86
CA ARG A 594 7.53 4.82 -21.68
C ARG A 594 6.75 5.70 -22.66
N VAL A 595 6.03 5.06 -23.58
CA VAL A 595 5.13 5.73 -24.53
C VAL A 595 3.68 5.28 -24.21
N TYR A 596 2.76 6.25 -24.12
CA TYR A 596 1.33 6.06 -23.80
C TYR A 596 0.41 6.72 -24.83
#